data_5ab5cb11c0e64fd3083f98180548bcc3
#
_entry.id   5ab5cb11c0e64fd3083f98180548bcc3
#
_cell.length_a   1.000
_cell.length_b   1.000
_cell.length_c   1.000
_cell.angle_alpha   90.00
_cell.angle_beta   90.00
_cell.angle_gamma   90.00
#
_symmetry.space_group_name_H-M   'P 1'
#
loop_
_entity.id
_entity.type
_entity.pdbx_description
1 polymer ?
#
loop_
_entity_poly.entity_id
_entity_poly.type
_entity_poly.pdbx_seq_one_letter_code
_entity_poly.pdbx_strand_id
1 'polypeptide(L)'
;MNTNHRRIKINVSWRWGLFFFLMSVVFSSCIDDFDVKKLQDTPRLVLYCFPTEGDTTLIVVTKSLPVSSFKGDIDTQSRLTVDASVVYKVNGMPQEVKRIENIKEAQSFSQVSDSWSLSTLIGQYYAVGKQKAGDKIEVQVSADGLSEVSASTSVPEKVDVNIGDIHLKEKSSDHDVYFSVDKLEATFSDPASTTDYYSVKVTRKQKYGNLKGVPKEGNRWQHDVYANNYQDYLNYLGREDEYEWCFDSLASNIVWPEMVTTSEPLINKKSELDNDFGFDEYKYFDDVYIFNDRTINGQTYTMHLEVRSNDSYWHTYDGWDRLFGFTYNVQLCKVTPEYYRFLKSINDAQSNRWADAGLMQVTPTYSNVKGGFGVVAGFNVCEASKYIAPLPSAPSDNQGGIYTK
;
A
#
# COMPACT_ATOMS: atom_id res chain seq x y z
N MET A 1 77.08 -46.59 4.36
CA MET A 1 76.11 -46.21 3.34
C MET A 1 75.47 -44.89 3.81
N ASN A 2 75.94 -43.77 3.23
CA ASN A 2 75.55 -42.40 3.58
C ASN A 2 74.36 -41.99 2.75
N THR A 3 73.22 -41.71 3.33
CA THR A 3 72.10 -41.08 2.66
C THR A 3 71.98 -39.65 3.10
N ASN A 4 72.38 -38.72 2.19
CA ASN A 4 72.28 -37.31 2.34
C ASN A 4 70.82 -36.83 2.13
N HIS A 5 70.10 -36.45 3.15
CA HIS A 5 68.86 -35.71 3.06
C HIS A 5 69.18 -34.19 2.86
N ARG A 6 69.02 -33.73 1.65
CA ARG A 6 69.02 -32.28 1.35
C ARG A 6 67.65 -31.70 1.82
N ARG A 7 67.65 -30.96 2.91
CA ARG A 7 66.54 -30.07 3.30
C ARG A 7 66.54 -28.86 2.41
N ILE A 8 65.47 -28.73 1.58
CA ILE A 8 65.19 -27.53 0.82
C ILE A 8 64.71 -26.47 1.84
N LYS A 9 65.56 -25.45 2.13
CA LYS A 9 65.17 -24.25 2.84
C LYS A 9 64.36 -23.34 1.91
N ILE A 10 63.03 -23.46 1.96
CA ILE A 10 62.16 -22.50 1.29
C ILE A 10 62.25 -21.18 2.04
N ASN A 11 62.81 -20.14 1.39
CA ASN A 11 63.01 -18.82 1.95
C ASN A 11 61.64 -18.19 2.36
N VAL A 12 61.44 -17.88 3.60
CA VAL A 12 60.22 -17.30 4.16
C VAL A 12 59.86 -15.96 3.47
N SER A 13 60.85 -15.23 2.95
CA SER A 13 60.68 -13.97 2.22
C SER A 13 59.88 -14.11 0.92
N TRP A 14 59.96 -15.24 0.23
CA TRP A 14 59.21 -15.43 -1.02
C TRP A 14 57.73 -15.75 -0.77
N ARG A 15 57.40 -16.36 0.36
CA ARG A 15 56.03 -16.62 0.78
C ARG A 15 55.29 -15.32 1.09
N TRP A 16 55.94 -14.35 1.72
CA TRP A 16 55.38 -13.01 1.96
C TRP A 16 55.22 -12.20 0.68
N GLY A 17 56.17 -12.29 -0.26
CA GLY A 17 56.05 -11.65 -1.57
C GLY A 17 54.89 -12.18 -2.38
N LEU A 18 54.63 -13.50 -2.35
CA LEU A 18 53.49 -14.12 -3.05
C LEU A 18 52.16 -13.73 -2.39
N PHE A 19 52.12 -13.61 -1.06
CA PHE A 19 50.96 -13.19 -0.32
C PHE A 19 50.57 -11.71 -0.59
N PHE A 20 51.57 -10.82 -0.64
CA PHE A 20 51.35 -9.42 -1.00
C PHE A 20 50.96 -9.26 -2.49
N PHE A 21 51.50 -10.07 -3.38
CA PHE A 21 51.11 -10.06 -4.78
C PHE A 21 49.68 -10.58 -5.00
N LEU A 22 49.27 -11.63 -4.28
CA LEU A 22 47.88 -12.10 -4.33
C LEU A 22 46.92 -11.06 -3.74
N MET A 23 47.31 -10.36 -2.66
CA MET A 23 46.50 -9.32 -2.04
C MET A 23 46.38 -8.08 -2.95
N SER A 24 47.40 -7.73 -3.72
CA SER A 24 47.31 -6.60 -4.67
C SER A 24 46.43 -6.88 -5.88
N VAL A 25 46.26 -8.14 -6.27
CA VAL A 25 45.34 -8.54 -7.35
C VAL A 25 43.88 -8.50 -6.92
N VAL A 26 43.60 -8.71 -5.61
CA VAL A 26 42.24 -8.63 -5.06
C VAL A 26 41.75 -7.19 -4.94
N PHE A 27 42.66 -6.21 -4.84
CA PHE A 27 42.31 -4.78 -4.77
C PHE A 27 42.21 -4.08 -6.13
N SER A 28 42.52 -4.74 -7.23
CA SER A 28 42.18 -4.26 -8.58
C SER A 28 40.72 -4.63 -8.92
N SER A 29 39.80 -4.36 -8.01
CA SER A 29 38.38 -4.23 -8.35
C SER A 29 38.31 -3.08 -9.33
N CYS A 30 38.04 -3.36 -10.58
CA CYS A 30 37.61 -2.36 -11.54
C CYS A 30 36.42 -1.64 -10.92
N ILE A 31 36.66 -0.45 -10.41
CA ILE A 31 35.62 0.56 -10.31
C ILE A 31 35.40 0.94 -11.78
N ASP A 32 34.55 0.23 -12.47
CA ASP A 32 33.93 0.76 -13.68
C ASP A 32 33.21 2.01 -13.20
N ASP A 33 33.78 3.17 -13.47
CA ASP A 33 33.09 4.44 -13.33
C ASP A 33 31.84 4.31 -14.21
N PHE A 34 30.72 4.05 -13.54
CA PHE A 34 29.43 4.00 -14.20
C PHE A 34 29.14 5.41 -14.70
N ASP A 35 29.50 5.64 -15.96
CA ASP A 35 29.30 6.92 -16.61
C ASP A 35 27.80 7.13 -16.86
N VAL A 36 27.13 7.76 -15.90
CA VAL A 36 25.70 8.12 -15.96
C VAL A 36 25.37 8.87 -17.27
N LYS A 37 26.37 9.52 -17.92
CA LYS A 37 26.19 10.20 -19.21
C LYS A 37 26.07 9.22 -20.39
N LYS A 38 26.48 7.95 -20.22
CA LYS A 38 26.28 6.91 -21.23
C LYS A 38 24.90 6.27 -21.21
N LEU A 39 24.12 6.48 -20.15
CA LEU A 39 22.69 6.22 -20.17
C LEU A 39 22.04 7.28 -21.05
N GLN A 40 22.04 7.02 -22.36
CA GLN A 40 21.17 7.74 -23.30
C GLN A 40 19.73 7.30 -23.03
N ASP A 41 19.17 7.75 -21.92
CA ASP A 41 17.77 7.54 -21.61
C ASP A 41 16.95 8.53 -22.43
N THR A 42 16.59 8.09 -23.62
CA THR A 42 15.53 8.77 -24.36
C THR A 42 14.24 8.65 -23.53
N PRO A 43 13.55 9.77 -23.27
CA PRO A 43 12.27 9.72 -22.59
C PRO A 43 11.33 8.71 -23.24
N ARG A 44 10.62 7.94 -22.42
CA ARG A 44 9.63 6.95 -22.88
C ARG A 44 8.31 7.24 -22.21
N LEU A 45 7.23 6.89 -22.88
CA LEU A 45 5.90 6.95 -22.27
C LEU A 45 5.80 5.97 -21.12
N VAL A 46 5.11 6.41 -20.06
CA VAL A 46 4.75 5.64 -18.88
C VAL A 46 3.23 5.59 -18.81
N LEU A 47 2.66 4.40 -18.80
CA LEU A 47 1.23 4.18 -18.85
C LEU A 47 0.76 3.39 -17.64
N TYR A 48 -0.17 3.95 -16.86
CA TYR A 48 -0.88 3.22 -15.80
C TYR A 48 -2.37 3.22 -16.11
N CYS A 49 -2.98 2.03 -16.07
CA CYS A 49 -4.41 1.88 -16.26
C CYS A 49 -4.89 0.63 -15.51
N PHE A 50 -5.87 0.81 -14.62
CA PHE A 50 -6.40 -0.25 -13.79
C PHE A 50 -7.90 -0.43 -14.05
N PRO A 51 -8.28 -1.12 -15.14
CA PRO A 51 -9.70 -1.37 -15.44
C PRO A 51 -10.35 -2.29 -14.42
N THR A 52 -11.55 -1.91 -14.03
CA THR A 52 -12.45 -2.67 -13.17
C THR A 52 -13.86 -2.63 -13.73
N GLU A 53 -14.78 -3.41 -13.21
CA GLU A 53 -16.19 -3.33 -13.59
C GLU A 53 -16.75 -1.94 -13.29
N GLY A 54 -17.40 -1.33 -14.29
CA GLY A 54 -17.93 0.03 -14.16
C GLY A 54 -18.13 0.74 -15.50
N ASP A 55 -18.33 2.04 -15.43
CA ASP A 55 -18.63 2.89 -16.59
C ASP A 55 -17.43 3.79 -17.00
N THR A 56 -16.40 3.90 -16.16
CA THR A 56 -15.24 4.74 -16.42
C THR A 56 -13.95 4.10 -15.94
N THR A 57 -12.85 4.37 -16.63
CA THR A 57 -11.50 3.89 -16.24
C THR A 57 -10.49 5.01 -16.37
N LEU A 58 -9.77 5.29 -15.28
CA LEU A 58 -8.67 6.24 -15.26
C LEU A 58 -7.47 5.73 -16.05
N ILE A 59 -6.86 6.59 -16.86
CA ILE A 59 -5.67 6.30 -17.67
C ILE A 59 -4.65 7.41 -17.39
N VAL A 60 -3.57 7.03 -16.73
CA VAL A 60 -2.49 7.95 -16.36
C VAL A 60 -1.36 7.81 -17.36
N VAL A 61 -1.05 8.91 -18.06
CA VAL A 61 0.00 8.96 -19.07
C VAL A 61 1.03 10.00 -18.67
N THR A 62 2.27 9.55 -18.51
CA THR A 62 3.41 10.42 -18.20
C THR A 62 4.61 10.04 -19.07
N LYS A 63 5.74 10.69 -18.89
CA LYS A 63 7.02 10.30 -19.52
C LYS A 63 8.10 10.11 -18.48
N SER A 64 9.00 9.20 -18.73
CA SER A 64 10.21 9.02 -17.92
C SER A 64 11.14 10.22 -18.10
N LEU A 65 11.83 10.58 -17.02
CA LEU A 65 12.89 11.58 -17.06
C LEU A 65 14.25 10.89 -17.06
N PRO A 66 15.20 11.32 -17.93
CA PRO A 66 16.58 10.87 -17.85
C PRO A 66 17.17 11.21 -16.49
N VAL A 67 17.93 10.27 -15.91
CA VAL A 67 18.60 10.48 -14.61
C VAL A 67 19.51 11.72 -14.67
N SER A 68 20.13 11.98 -15.82
CA SER A 68 20.97 13.16 -16.06
C SER A 68 20.22 14.50 -16.00
N SER A 69 18.89 14.49 -16.12
CA SER A 69 18.05 15.69 -16.05
C SER A 69 17.53 15.99 -14.64
N PHE A 70 17.80 15.10 -13.68
CA PHE A 70 17.34 15.27 -12.30
C PHE A 70 18.26 16.23 -11.55
N LYS A 71 17.80 17.46 -11.34
CA LYS A 71 18.55 18.53 -10.65
C LYS A 71 18.06 18.79 -9.22
N GLY A 72 17.37 17.83 -8.60
CA GLY A 72 16.95 17.94 -7.20
C GLY A 72 15.81 18.94 -6.91
N ASP A 73 15.38 19.73 -7.88
CA ASP A 73 14.34 20.72 -7.72
C ASP A 73 13.02 20.21 -8.29
N ILE A 74 11.98 20.22 -7.46
CA ILE A 74 10.80 19.36 -7.61
C ILE A 74 9.64 20.15 -8.23
N ASP A 75 9.80 20.71 -9.39
CA ASP A 75 8.65 20.91 -10.27
C ASP A 75 8.55 19.75 -11.28
N THR A 76 8.48 18.55 -10.75
CA THR A 76 8.49 17.31 -11.54
C THR A 76 7.16 17.08 -12.27
N GLN A 77 6.05 17.62 -11.77
CA GLN A 77 4.74 17.31 -12.34
C GLN A 77 4.54 17.94 -13.74
N SER A 78 4.92 19.20 -13.93
CA SER A 78 4.81 19.85 -15.25
C SER A 78 5.73 19.21 -16.29
N ARG A 79 6.83 18.60 -15.86
CA ARG A 79 7.78 17.90 -16.73
C ARG A 79 7.32 16.48 -17.10
N LEU A 80 6.48 15.86 -16.29
CA LEU A 80 5.98 14.51 -16.49
C LEU A 80 4.73 14.46 -17.36
N THR A 81 3.91 15.53 -17.35
CA THR A 81 2.67 15.59 -18.12
C THR A 81 2.96 15.53 -19.62
N VAL A 82 2.16 14.77 -20.34
CA VAL A 82 2.29 14.55 -21.78
C VAL A 82 0.92 14.79 -22.43
N ASP A 83 0.91 15.54 -23.52
CA ASP A 83 -0.26 15.59 -24.39
C ASP A 83 -0.20 14.38 -25.35
N ALA A 84 -1.17 13.49 -25.23
CA ALA A 84 -1.15 12.20 -25.89
C ALA A 84 -2.48 11.86 -26.59
N SER A 85 -2.39 11.11 -27.65
CA SER A 85 -3.54 10.42 -28.23
C SER A 85 -3.68 9.06 -27.57
N VAL A 86 -4.83 8.82 -26.93
CA VAL A 86 -5.12 7.61 -26.19
C VAL A 86 -6.27 6.87 -26.86
N VAL A 87 -6.05 5.60 -27.18
CA VAL A 87 -7.06 4.66 -27.68
C VAL A 87 -7.31 3.60 -26.63
N TYR A 88 -8.53 3.51 -26.16
CA TYR A 88 -9.00 2.49 -25.21
C TYR A 88 -10.06 1.63 -25.85
N LYS A 89 -9.89 0.31 -25.80
CA LYS A 89 -10.82 -0.65 -26.42
C LYS A 89 -11.31 -1.66 -25.39
N VAL A 90 -12.61 -1.96 -25.46
CA VAL A 90 -13.24 -3.05 -24.72
C VAL A 90 -13.69 -4.09 -25.75
N ASN A 91 -13.16 -5.32 -25.65
CA ASN A 91 -13.39 -6.42 -26.61
C ASN A 91 -13.16 -6.01 -28.07
N GLY A 92 -12.08 -5.23 -28.32
CA GLY A 92 -11.75 -4.72 -29.64
C GLY A 92 -12.54 -3.49 -30.09
N MET A 93 -13.58 -3.07 -29.37
CA MET A 93 -14.41 -1.91 -29.69
C MET A 93 -13.87 -0.66 -29.02
N PRO A 94 -13.51 0.41 -29.77
CA PRO A 94 -13.01 1.65 -29.18
C PRO A 94 -14.08 2.33 -28.33
N GLN A 95 -13.63 2.89 -27.20
CA GLN A 95 -14.45 3.66 -26.28
C GLN A 95 -14.07 5.15 -26.38
N GLU A 96 -14.98 6.01 -25.96
CA GLU A 96 -14.71 7.43 -25.83
C GLU A 96 -13.66 7.66 -24.75
N VAL A 97 -12.63 8.47 -25.07
CA VAL A 97 -11.59 8.89 -24.11
C VAL A 97 -11.68 10.39 -23.91
N LYS A 98 -11.72 10.83 -22.68
CA LYS A 98 -11.78 12.24 -22.27
C LYS A 98 -10.54 12.60 -21.45
N ARG A 99 -10.24 13.88 -21.42
CA ARG A 99 -9.19 14.46 -20.57
C ARG A 99 -9.82 15.07 -19.31
N ILE A 100 -9.14 14.94 -18.19
CA ILE A 100 -9.54 15.57 -16.93
C ILE A 100 -9.11 17.02 -16.99
N GLU A 101 -10.08 17.95 -17.04
CA GLU A 101 -9.81 19.37 -17.24
C GLU A 101 -9.74 20.16 -15.93
N ASN A 102 -10.35 19.66 -14.85
CA ASN A 102 -10.47 20.41 -13.61
C ASN A 102 -10.53 19.52 -12.36
N ILE A 103 -10.37 20.15 -11.19
CA ILE A 103 -10.37 19.47 -9.88
C ILE A 103 -11.68 18.73 -9.61
N LYS A 104 -12.82 19.26 -10.06
CA LYS A 104 -14.12 18.63 -9.82
C LYS A 104 -14.23 17.29 -10.56
N GLU A 105 -13.73 17.20 -11.77
CA GLU A 105 -13.61 15.93 -12.50
C GLU A 105 -12.59 15.02 -11.84
N ALA A 106 -11.44 15.55 -11.42
CA ALA A 106 -10.44 14.76 -10.71
C ALA A 106 -10.98 14.13 -9.41
N GLN A 107 -11.85 14.82 -8.69
CA GLN A 107 -12.50 14.31 -7.48
C GLN A 107 -13.34 13.05 -7.72
N SER A 108 -13.91 12.86 -8.90
CA SER A 108 -14.66 11.63 -9.22
C SER A 108 -13.78 10.38 -9.29
N PHE A 109 -12.46 10.56 -9.41
CA PHE A 109 -11.47 9.48 -9.44
C PHE A 109 -10.66 9.36 -8.14
N SER A 110 -10.91 10.22 -7.14
CA SER A 110 -10.16 10.21 -5.87
C SER A 110 -10.31 8.92 -5.08
N GLN A 111 -11.44 8.21 -5.23
CA GLN A 111 -11.67 6.93 -4.58
C GLN A 111 -10.91 5.76 -5.24
N VAL A 112 -10.46 5.95 -6.48
CA VAL A 112 -9.71 4.92 -7.22
C VAL A 112 -8.23 4.94 -6.88
N SER A 113 -7.76 6.04 -6.27
CA SER A 113 -6.33 6.24 -6.02
C SER A 113 -6.10 7.13 -4.80
N ASP A 114 -6.03 6.52 -3.63
CA ASP A 114 -5.60 7.20 -2.40
C ASP A 114 -4.17 7.78 -2.52
N SER A 115 -3.37 7.21 -3.44
CA SER A 115 -1.95 7.55 -3.61
C SER A 115 -1.69 8.74 -4.54
N TRP A 116 -2.70 9.27 -5.25
CA TRP A 116 -2.53 10.35 -6.21
C TRP A 116 -3.16 11.65 -5.70
N SER A 117 -2.36 12.70 -5.63
CA SER A 117 -2.89 14.03 -5.37
C SER A 117 -3.87 14.44 -6.49
N LEU A 118 -5.00 15.08 -6.15
CA LEU A 118 -5.98 15.52 -7.14
C LEU A 118 -5.38 16.42 -8.23
N SER A 119 -4.38 17.22 -7.86
CA SER A 119 -3.67 18.07 -8.82
C SER A 119 -2.89 17.28 -9.87
N THR A 120 -2.44 16.06 -9.54
CA THR A 120 -1.71 15.21 -10.50
C THR A 120 -2.62 14.54 -11.51
N LEU A 121 -3.90 14.44 -11.23
CA LEU A 121 -4.90 13.87 -12.14
C LEU A 121 -5.34 14.86 -13.21
N ILE A 122 -5.19 16.17 -13.01
CA ILE A 122 -5.51 17.18 -14.03
C ILE A 122 -4.57 17.00 -15.23
N GLY A 123 -5.16 16.92 -16.43
CA GLY A 123 -4.45 16.64 -17.67
C GLY A 123 -4.27 15.15 -17.98
N GLN A 124 -4.68 14.25 -17.09
CA GLN A 124 -4.75 12.82 -17.36
C GLN A 124 -6.03 12.44 -18.12
N TYR A 125 -6.21 11.19 -18.44
CA TYR A 125 -7.27 10.71 -19.32
C TYR A 125 -8.19 9.74 -18.58
N TYR A 126 -9.42 9.60 -19.09
CA TYR A 126 -10.31 8.53 -18.67
C TYR A 126 -11.15 8.02 -19.84
N ALA A 127 -11.34 6.73 -19.89
CA ALA A 127 -12.25 6.09 -20.84
C ALA A 127 -13.67 6.07 -20.27
N VAL A 128 -14.65 6.28 -21.15
CA VAL A 128 -16.08 6.22 -20.84
C VAL A 128 -16.70 5.08 -21.61
N GLY A 129 -17.24 4.09 -20.91
CA GLY A 129 -17.89 2.93 -21.52
C GLY A 129 -18.06 1.81 -20.50
N LYS A 130 -19.19 1.11 -20.61
CA LYS A 130 -19.47 -0.04 -19.72
C LYS A 130 -18.48 -1.15 -19.96
N GLN A 131 -17.92 -1.62 -18.89
CA GLN A 131 -17.08 -2.81 -18.85
C GLN A 131 -17.49 -3.71 -17.70
N LYS A 132 -17.35 -5.00 -17.90
CA LYS A 132 -17.77 -6.05 -16.97
C LYS A 132 -16.69 -7.11 -16.83
N ALA A 133 -16.87 -7.96 -15.86
CA ALA A 133 -16.04 -9.14 -15.68
C ALA A 133 -15.93 -9.96 -16.97
N GLY A 134 -14.74 -10.45 -17.29
CA GLY A 134 -14.39 -11.17 -18.51
C GLY A 134 -14.05 -10.29 -19.72
N ASP A 135 -14.31 -8.99 -19.69
CA ASP A 135 -13.98 -8.10 -20.81
C ASP A 135 -12.47 -7.96 -21.00
N LYS A 136 -12.05 -7.98 -22.26
CA LYS A 136 -10.66 -7.74 -22.68
C LYS A 136 -10.46 -6.26 -22.92
N ILE A 137 -9.41 -5.72 -22.31
CA ILE A 137 -9.05 -4.31 -22.40
C ILE A 137 -7.73 -4.16 -23.15
N GLU A 138 -7.69 -3.25 -24.12
CA GLU A 138 -6.50 -2.86 -24.86
C GLU A 138 -6.32 -1.35 -24.76
N VAL A 139 -5.11 -0.91 -24.45
CA VAL A 139 -4.76 0.50 -24.36
C VAL A 139 -3.57 0.76 -25.27
N GLN A 140 -3.66 1.82 -26.09
CA GLN A 140 -2.60 2.29 -26.97
C GLN A 140 -2.45 3.79 -26.78
N VAL A 141 -1.23 4.26 -26.65
CA VAL A 141 -0.91 5.67 -26.41
C VAL A 141 0.22 6.12 -27.33
N SER A 142 0.02 7.24 -28.00
CA SER A 142 1.05 7.90 -28.79
C SER A 142 1.17 9.37 -28.41
N ALA A 143 2.37 9.93 -28.47
CA ALA A 143 2.65 11.34 -28.22
C ALA A 143 3.79 11.81 -29.10
N ASP A 144 3.80 13.11 -29.41
CA ASP A 144 4.81 13.69 -30.29
C ASP A 144 6.22 13.50 -29.76
N GLY A 145 7.11 13.00 -30.59
CA GLY A 145 8.52 12.77 -30.27
C GLY A 145 8.80 11.59 -29.34
N LEU A 146 7.77 10.78 -28.98
CA LEU A 146 7.90 9.60 -28.14
C LEU A 146 7.44 8.34 -28.90
N SER A 147 8.04 7.19 -28.56
CA SER A 147 7.59 5.92 -29.12
C SER A 147 6.20 5.57 -28.61
N GLU A 148 5.36 5.07 -29.52
CA GLU A 148 4.04 4.53 -29.18
C GLU A 148 4.14 3.37 -28.19
N VAL A 149 3.20 3.32 -27.27
CA VAL A 149 3.11 2.25 -26.28
C VAL A 149 1.75 1.55 -26.33
N SER A 150 1.76 0.27 -25.98
CA SER A 150 0.51 -0.50 -25.89
C SER A 150 0.59 -1.58 -24.82
N ALA A 151 -0.56 -1.89 -24.24
CA ALA A 151 -0.72 -2.99 -23.31
C ALA A 151 -2.14 -3.53 -23.36
N SER A 152 -2.32 -4.73 -22.84
CA SER A 152 -3.63 -5.36 -22.73
C SER A 152 -3.78 -6.10 -21.41
N THR A 153 -5.01 -6.20 -20.94
CA THR A 153 -5.42 -6.95 -19.75
C THR A 153 -6.86 -7.43 -19.88
N SER A 154 -7.44 -7.95 -18.81
CA SER A 154 -8.86 -8.27 -18.70
C SER A 154 -9.40 -7.79 -17.37
N VAL A 155 -10.71 -7.63 -17.27
CA VAL A 155 -11.40 -7.40 -15.99
C VAL A 155 -11.69 -8.77 -15.38
N PRO A 156 -11.12 -9.12 -14.19
CA PRO A 156 -11.38 -10.42 -13.58
C PRO A 156 -12.80 -10.51 -13.00
N GLU A 157 -13.28 -11.73 -12.75
CA GLU A 157 -14.55 -11.97 -12.05
C GLU A 157 -14.46 -11.47 -10.60
N LYS A 158 -15.60 -11.13 -10.00
CA LYS A 158 -15.70 -10.84 -8.56
C LYS A 158 -15.62 -12.11 -7.73
N VAL A 159 -15.12 -11.95 -6.53
CA VAL A 159 -15.17 -12.99 -5.50
C VAL A 159 -15.77 -12.37 -4.25
N ASP A 160 -16.93 -12.87 -3.85
CA ASP A 160 -17.64 -12.37 -2.69
C ASP A 160 -16.86 -12.63 -1.41
N VAL A 161 -16.83 -11.63 -0.54
CA VAL A 161 -16.20 -11.69 0.77
C VAL A 161 -17.22 -11.37 1.85
N ASN A 162 -17.17 -12.11 2.97
CA ASN A 162 -18.01 -11.87 4.15
C ASN A 162 -17.14 -11.67 5.38
N ILE A 163 -17.48 -10.69 6.20
CA ILE A 163 -16.85 -10.48 7.50
C ILE A 163 -17.60 -11.30 8.55
N GLY A 164 -16.90 -12.23 9.18
CA GLY A 164 -17.36 -13.04 10.30
C GLY A 164 -17.30 -12.29 11.65
N ASP A 165 -16.83 -12.97 12.67
CA ASP A 165 -16.70 -12.41 13.99
C ASP A 165 -15.50 -11.46 14.07
N ILE A 166 -15.66 -10.44 14.92
CA ILE A 166 -14.60 -9.47 15.25
C ILE A 166 -14.37 -9.51 16.75
N HIS A 167 -13.14 -9.82 17.13
CA HIS A 167 -12.70 -9.79 18.51
C HIS A 167 -11.87 -8.55 18.75
N LEU A 168 -12.40 -7.60 19.54
CA LEU A 168 -11.78 -6.31 19.78
C LEU A 168 -10.78 -6.37 20.93
N LYS A 169 -9.67 -5.67 20.77
CA LYS A 169 -8.73 -5.26 21.85
C LYS A 169 -8.13 -6.39 22.68
N GLU A 170 -7.60 -7.41 22.01
CA GLU A 170 -6.65 -8.27 22.68
C GLU A 170 -5.32 -7.50 22.85
N LYS A 171 -4.92 -7.31 24.13
CA LYS A 171 -3.62 -6.68 24.41
C LYS A 171 -2.51 -7.64 23.99
N SER A 172 -1.67 -7.21 23.10
CA SER A 172 -0.41 -7.88 22.77
C SER A 172 0.75 -7.06 23.32
N SER A 173 1.71 -7.71 23.98
CA SER A 173 2.95 -7.06 24.40
C SER A 173 4.08 -7.58 23.53
N ASP A 174 4.65 -6.73 22.71
CA ASP A 174 5.91 -7.01 22.03
C ASP A 174 6.89 -5.90 22.40
N HIS A 175 7.97 -6.27 23.09
CA HIS A 175 9.09 -5.37 23.45
C HIS A 175 8.70 -4.04 24.13
N ASP A 176 7.93 -4.10 25.21
CA ASP A 176 7.53 -2.92 26.00
C ASP A 176 6.59 -1.91 25.31
N VAL A 177 6.11 -2.22 24.12
CA VAL A 177 5.08 -1.42 23.44
C VAL A 177 3.76 -2.18 23.49
N TYR A 178 2.77 -1.59 24.16
CA TYR A 178 1.42 -2.17 24.22
C TYR A 178 0.68 -1.82 22.93
N PHE A 179 0.32 -2.84 22.16
CA PHE A 179 -0.60 -2.70 21.03
C PHE A 179 -1.94 -3.31 21.39
N SER A 180 -3.03 -2.71 20.96
CA SER A 180 -4.28 -3.44 20.85
C SER A 180 -4.36 -4.07 19.46
N VAL A 181 -4.80 -5.31 19.41
CA VAL A 181 -4.98 -6.07 18.19
C VAL A 181 -6.45 -6.46 18.07
N ASP A 182 -7.10 -5.98 17.02
CA ASP A 182 -8.44 -6.43 16.69
C ASP A 182 -8.32 -7.60 15.71
N LYS A 183 -9.04 -8.70 15.97
CA LYS A 183 -9.04 -9.90 15.13
C LYS A 183 -10.32 -9.95 14.31
N LEU A 184 -10.15 -9.95 12.99
CA LEU A 184 -11.24 -10.01 12.02
C LEU A 184 -11.19 -11.33 11.25
N GLU A 185 -12.34 -11.94 11.03
CA GLU A 185 -12.49 -13.07 10.13
C GLU A 185 -13.10 -12.62 8.81
N ALA A 186 -12.43 -12.93 7.69
CA ALA A 186 -12.90 -12.64 6.35
C ALA A 186 -12.98 -13.93 5.53
N THR A 187 -14.18 -14.34 5.15
CA THR A 187 -14.42 -15.60 4.45
C THR A 187 -14.76 -15.34 2.99
N PHE A 188 -14.12 -16.08 2.09
CA PHE A 188 -14.40 -16.07 0.65
C PHE A 188 -14.25 -17.47 0.06
N SER A 189 -14.77 -17.68 -1.16
CA SER A 189 -14.67 -18.95 -1.87
C SER A 189 -13.90 -18.77 -3.17
N ASP A 190 -12.85 -19.57 -3.34
CA ASP A 190 -12.00 -19.55 -4.52
C ASP A 190 -12.54 -20.52 -5.59
N PRO A 191 -12.56 -20.16 -6.88
CA PRO A 191 -12.98 -21.05 -7.96
C PRO A 191 -11.95 -22.16 -8.25
N ALA A 192 -12.38 -23.42 -8.31
CA ALA A 192 -11.50 -24.58 -8.48
C ALA A 192 -10.79 -24.72 -9.84
N SER A 193 -11.20 -23.96 -10.86
CA SER A 193 -10.79 -24.22 -12.26
C SER A 193 -9.74 -23.26 -12.80
N THR A 194 -9.33 -22.28 -12.01
CA THR A 194 -8.45 -21.19 -12.42
C THR A 194 -7.28 -21.04 -11.45
N THR A 195 -6.20 -20.43 -11.90
CA THR A 195 -5.13 -19.94 -11.02
C THR A 195 -5.40 -18.48 -10.77
N ASP A 196 -5.72 -18.17 -9.55
CA ASP A 196 -6.20 -16.85 -9.17
C ASP A 196 -5.24 -16.08 -8.28
N TYR A 197 -5.29 -14.76 -8.43
CA TYR A 197 -4.48 -13.82 -7.68
C TYR A 197 -5.39 -12.82 -6.99
N TYR A 198 -5.02 -12.47 -5.78
CA TYR A 198 -5.83 -11.63 -4.91
C TYR A 198 -5.01 -10.52 -4.27
N SER A 199 -5.71 -9.45 -3.94
CA SER A 199 -5.24 -8.48 -2.95
C SER A 199 -6.31 -8.24 -1.90
N VAL A 200 -5.88 -7.95 -0.67
CA VAL A 200 -6.77 -7.59 0.43
C VAL A 200 -6.27 -6.32 1.09
N LYS A 201 -7.21 -5.42 1.39
CA LYS A 201 -6.98 -4.19 2.15
C LYS A 201 -8.04 -4.10 3.24
N VAL A 202 -7.62 -3.71 4.43
CA VAL A 202 -8.54 -3.42 5.53
C VAL A 202 -8.53 -1.93 5.78
N THR A 203 -9.70 -1.34 5.88
CA THR A 203 -9.86 0.06 6.24
C THR A 203 -10.81 0.22 7.41
N ARG A 204 -10.59 1.26 8.22
CA ARG A 204 -11.48 1.66 9.28
C ARG A 204 -12.08 3.02 8.95
N LYS A 205 -13.41 3.08 8.93
CA LYS A 205 -14.15 4.32 8.75
C LYS A 205 -14.68 4.80 10.10
N GLN A 206 -14.31 5.99 10.46
CA GLN A 206 -14.67 6.61 11.72
C GLN A 206 -15.10 8.05 11.50
N LYS A 207 -16.04 8.53 12.31
CA LYS A 207 -16.39 9.94 12.34
C LYS A 207 -15.38 10.69 13.19
N TYR A 208 -14.89 11.81 12.67
CA TYR A 208 -13.90 12.67 13.32
C TYR A 208 -14.35 14.12 13.28
N GLY A 209 -14.14 14.84 14.36
CA GLY A 209 -14.51 16.25 14.48
C GLY A 209 -14.52 16.70 15.94
N ASN A 210 -14.96 17.96 16.17
CA ASN A 210 -15.13 18.46 17.53
C ASN A 210 -16.44 17.92 18.10
N LEU A 211 -16.40 17.48 19.35
CA LEU A 211 -17.59 17.17 20.10
C LEU A 211 -18.16 18.42 20.73
N LYS A 212 -19.46 18.58 20.57
CA LYS A 212 -20.25 19.61 21.18
C LYS A 212 -21.17 18.98 22.24
N GLY A 213 -21.05 19.40 23.48
CA GLY A 213 -21.99 19.08 24.55
C GLY A 213 -23.04 20.19 24.66
N VAL A 214 -24.29 19.86 24.35
CA VAL A 214 -25.43 20.77 24.48
C VAL A 214 -26.08 20.54 25.83
N PRO A 215 -26.29 21.59 26.68
CA PRO A 215 -26.94 21.42 27.96
C PRO A 215 -28.34 20.83 27.82
N LYS A 216 -28.66 19.78 28.62
CA LYS A 216 -29.98 19.18 28.64
C LYS A 216 -30.99 20.17 29.25
N GLU A 217 -32.28 20.01 28.91
CA GLU A 217 -33.34 20.86 29.40
C GLU A 217 -33.38 20.90 30.95
N GLY A 218 -33.39 22.11 31.51
CA GLY A 218 -33.38 22.36 32.97
C GLY A 218 -32.13 23.10 33.46
N ASN A 219 -31.04 23.10 32.71
CA ASN A 219 -29.80 23.79 33.10
C ASN A 219 -29.66 25.15 32.38
N ARG A 220 -30.51 26.10 32.75
CA ARG A 220 -30.56 27.45 32.08
C ARG A 220 -29.27 28.28 32.15
N TRP A 221 -28.29 27.86 32.91
CA TRP A 221 -27.04 28.59 33.14
C TRP A 221 -25.83 27.95 32.47
N GLN A 222 -26.01 26.85 31.78
CA GLN A 222 -24.93 26.19 31.09
C GLN A 222 -24.90 26.58 29.60
N HIS A 223 -23.69 26.77 29.08
CA HIS A 223 -23.44 27.03 27.67
C HIS A 223 -22.98 25.76 26.99
N ASP A 224 -23.06 25.73 25.66
CA ASP A 224 -22.44 24.68 24.87
C ASP A 224 -20.95 24.57 25.24
N VAL A 225 -20.50 23.34 25.41
CA VAL A 225 -19.09 23.02 25.66
C VAL A 225 -18.52 22.25 24.47
N TYR A 226 -17.23 22.35 24.28
CA TYR A 226 -16.57 21.71 23.15
C TYR A 226 -15.41 20.87 23.66
N ALA A 227 -15.31 19.65 23.11
CA ALA A 227 -14.14 18.80 23.25
C ALA A 227 -13.51 18.60 21.87
N ASN A 228 -12.26 19.01 21.72
CA ASN A 228 -11.54 18.90 20.46
C ASN A 228 -10.90 17.50 20.27
N ASN A 229 -10.83 16.74 21.34
CA ASN A 229 -10.30 15.39 21.39
C ASN A 229 -10.93 14.62 22.57
N TYR A 230 -10.67 13.32 22.61
CA TYR A 230 -11.22 12.47 23.66
C TYR A 230 -10.73 12.86 25.07
N GLN A 231 -9.50 13.34 25.21
CA GLN A 231 -8.98 13.79 26.51
C GLN A 231 -9.73 15.02 27.01
N ASP A 232 -10.08 15.95 26.14
CA ASP A 232 -10.93 17.09 26.53
C ASP A 232 -12.30 16.62 26.97
N TYR A 233 -12.89 15.61 26.27
CA TYR A 233 -14.16 15.01 26.67
C TYR A 233 -14.08 14.39 28.05
N LEU A 234 -12.98 13.73 28.41
CA LEU A 234 -12.81 13.13 29.76
C LEU A 234 -12.90 14.15 30.86
N ASN A 235 -12.63 15.43 30.61
CA ASN A 235 -12.80 16.51 31.60
C ASN A 235 -14.27 16.75 31.97
N TYR A 236 -15.19 16.22 31.16
CA TYR A 236 -16.64 16.28 31.40
C TYR A 236 -17.21 14.96 31.92
N LEU A 237 -16.39 13.94 32.15
CA LEU A 237 -16.80 12.69 32.77
C LEU A 237 -17.35 12.97 34.19
N GLY A 238 -18.48 12.35 34.50
CA GLY A 238 -19.23 12.63 35.74
C GLY A 238 -20.28 13.75 35.60
N ARG A 239 -20.38 14.33 34.36
CA ARG A 239 -21.40 15.34 34.03
C ARG A 239 -22.22 14.91 32.79
N GLU A 240 -22.24 13.62 32.48
CA GLU A 240 -22.96 13.08 31.32
C GLU A 240 -24.46 13.32 31.38
N ASP A 241 -24.99 13.44 32.59
CA ASP A 241 -26.40 13.79 32.80
C ASP A 241 -26.74 15.24 32.48
N GLU A 242 -25.71 16.11 32.39
CA GLU A 242 -25.90 17.53 32.16
C GLU A 242 -25.87 17.90 30.68
N TYR A 243 -25.21 17.10 29.81
CA TYR A 243 -24.98 17.41 28.41
C TYR A 243 -25.42 16.27 27.50
N GLU A 244 -25.94 16.64 26.33
CA GLU A 244 -26.11 15.77 25.19
C GLU A 244 -24.95 16.01 24.22
N TRP A 245 -24.19 14.95 23.89
CA TRP A 245 -23.01 15.05 23.10
C TRP A 245 -23.29 14.71 21.65
N CYS A 246 -22.86 15.57 20.72
CA CYS A 246 -22.93 15.36 19.29
C CYS A 246 -21.67 15.89 18.60
N PHE A 247 -21.37 15.40 17.40
CA PHE A 247 -20.36 16.04 16.56
C PHE A 247 -20.88 17.39 16.05
N ASP A 248 -19.98 18.38 15.97
CA ASP A 248 -20.32 19.66 15.34
C ASP A 248 -20.56 19.50 13.82
N SER A 249 -21.03 20.55 13.19
CA SER A 249 -21.35 20.57 11.76
C SER A 249 -20.11 20.40 10.84
N LEU A 250 -18.90 20.55 11.37
CA LEU A 250 -17.63 20.41 10.64
C LEU A 250 -17.08 18.99 10.71
N ALA A 251 -17.73 18.08 11.45
CA ALA A 251 -17.28 16.70 11.54
C ALA A 251 -17.29 16.01 10.18
N SER A 252 -16.24 15.28 9.89
CA SER A 252 -16.04 14.50 8.67
C SER A 252 -15.93 13.02 8.94
N ASN A 253 -16.25 12.20 7.94
CA ASN A 253 -15.90 10.79 7.97
C ASN A 253 -14.50 10.61 7.41
N ILE A 254 -13.63 9.96 8.18
CA ILE A 254 -12.28 9.63 7.76
C ILE A 254 -12.21 8.11 7.56
N VAL A 255 -11.54 7.70 6.49
CA VAL A 255 -11.24 6.31 6.20
C VAL A 255 -9.73 6.14 6.32
N TRP A 256 -9.30 5.25 7.20
CA TRP A 256 -7.90 4.95 7.44
C TRP A 256 -7.56 3.57 6.90
N PRO A 257 -6.48 3.41 6.14
CA PRO A 257 -5.91 2.08 5.91
C PRO A 257 -5.38 1.53 7.22
N GLU A 258 -5.63 0.25 7.46
CA GLU A 258 -5.19 -0.43 8.67
C GLU A 258 -4.06 -1.40 8.35
N MET A 259 -3.02 -1.36 9.16
CA MET A 259 -1.94 -2.34 9.06
C MET A 259 -2.43 -3.70 9.59
N VAL A 260 -2.30 -4.73 8.77
CA VAL A 260 -2.59 -6.11 9.15
C VAL A 260 -1.28 -6.81 9.49
N THR A 261 -1.24 -7.50 10.62
CA THR A 261 -0.07 -8.30 10.97
C THR A 261 0.05 -9.52 10.06
N THR A 262 1.25 -9.99 9.82
CA THR A 262 1.52 -11.10 8.90
C THR A 262 1.37 -12.48 9.55
N SER A 263 0.54 -12.62 10.58
CA SER A 263 0.21 -13.93 11.18
C SER A 263 -0.63 -14.82 10.25
N GLU A 264 -1.39 -14.20 9.32
CA GLU A 264 -2.19 -14.90 8.32
C GLU A 264 -1.30 -15.58 7.26
N PRO A 265 -1.36 -16.92 7.11
CA PRO A 265 -0.46 -17.66 6.21
C PRO A 265 -0.48 -17.21 4.75
N LEU A 266 -1.63 -16.74 4.23
CA LEU A 266 -1.74 -16.31 2.84
C LEU A 266 -0.95 -15.04 2.55
N ILE A 267 -0.83 -14.14 3.52
CA ILE A 267 -0.14 -12.86 3.39
C ILE A 267 1.19 -12.83 4.13
N ASN A 268 1.51 -13.90 4.89
CA ASN A 268 2.78 -13.99 5.59
C ASN A 268 3.92 -14.28 4.61
N LYS A 269 4.73 -13.26 4.34
CA LYS A 269 5.99 -13.41 3.60
C LYS A 269 7.15 -13.15 4.55
N LYS A 270 7.46 -14.15 5.38
CA LYS A 270 8.75 -14.16 6.05
C LYS A 270 9.80 -14.55 5.01
N SER A 271 10.74 -13.66 4.74
CA SER A 271 11.96 -14.02 4.03
C SER A 271 12.75 -14.96 4.95
N GLU A 272 13.20 -16.12 4.46
CA GLU A 272 14.05 -17.03 5.23
C GLU A 272 15.34 -16.34 5.69
N LEU A 273 15.80 -15.33 4.97
CA LEU A 273 16.97 -14.52 5.29
C LEU A 273 16.73 -13.47 6.38
N ASP A 274 15.49 -13.00 6.56
CA ASP A 274 15.17 -11.93 7.50
C ASP A 274 15.22 -12.41 8.96
N ASN A 275 14.97 -13.70 9.22
CA ASN A 275 15.01 -14.26 10.57
C ASN A 275 16.42 -14.35 11.16
N ASP A 276 17.46 -14.53 10.32
CA ASP A 276 18.84 -14.74 10.79
C ASP A 276 19.59 -13.42 11.03
N PHE A 277 19.15 -12.32 10.44
CA PHE A 277 19.84 -11.02 10.47
C PHE A 277 19.04 -9.91 11.14
N GLY A 278 17.83 -10.15 11.65
CA GLY A 278 17.01 -9.16 12.36
C GLY A 278 16.55 -8.01 11.46
N PHE A 279 16.42 -8.26 10.16
CA PHE A 279 15.87 -7.26 9.25
C PHE A 279 14.34 -7.22 9.37
N ASP A 280 13.81 -6.01 9.20
CA ASP A 280 12.40 -5.72 9.42
C ASP A 280 11.46 -6.51 8.50
N GLU A 281 10.23 -6.54 8.95
CA GLU A 281 9.06 -7.08 8.29
C GLU A 281 8.93 -6.65 6.81
N TYR A 282 8.50 -7.58 5.94
CA TYR A 282 8.21 -7.30 4.53
C TYR A 282 7.16 -6.21 4.41
N LYS A 283 7.48 -5.14 3.67
CA LYS A 283 6.60 -3.97 3.52
C LYS A 283 5.67 -4.15 2.34
N TYR A 284 4.39 -3.96 2.61
CA TYR A 284 3.37 -3.90 1.58
C TYR A 284 3.08 -2.44 1.19
N PHE A 285 2.99 -2.19 -0.11
CA PHE A 285 2.65 -0.87 -0.64
C PHE A 285 1.19 -0.51 -0.31
N ASP A 286 0.98 0.66 0.30
CA ASP A 286 -0.35 1.17 0.71
C ASP A 286 -1.19 0.20 1.56
N ASP A 287 -0.54 -0.65 2.35
CA ASP A 287 -1.20 -1.69 3.14
C ASP A 287 -2.11 -2.61 2.30
N VAL A 288 -1.74 -2.83 1.03
CA VAL A 288 -2.40 -3.75 0.12
C VAL A 288 -1.66 -5.09 0.09
N TYR A 289 -2.22 -6.07 0.77
CA TYR A 289 -1.63 -7.41 0.92
C TYR A 289 -1.99 -8.27 -0.27
N ILE A 290 -1.02 -8.96 -0.86
CA ILE A 290 -1.21 -9.78 -2.06
C ILE A 290 -0.94 -11.26 -1.79
N PHE A 291 -1.75 -12.13 -2.39
CA PHE A 291 -1.59 -13.58 -2.31
C PHE A 291 -2.10 -14.29 -3.58
N ASN A 292 -1.89 -15.58 -3.67
CA ASN A 292 -2.42 -16.43 -4.75
C ASN A 292 -3.12 -17.66 -4.16
N ASP A 293 -3.87 -18.36 -5.00
CA ASP A 293 -4.73 -19.48 -4.63
C ASP A 293 -4.02 -20.82 -4.42
N ARG A 294 -2.71 -20.92 -4.56
CA ARG A 294 -1.98 -22.20 -4.59
C ARG A 294 -2.34 -23.15 -3.46
N THR A 295 -2.60 -22.63 -2.28
CA THR A 295 -2.91 -23.42 -1.08
C THR A 295 -4.39 -23.56 -0.80
N ILE A 296 -5.23 -22.78 -1.49
CA ILE A 296 -6.67 -22.69 -1.23
C ILE A 296 -7.53 -22.92 -2.49
N ASN A 297 -6.91 -23.32 -3.62
CA ASN A 297 -7.60 -23.47 -4.90
C ASN A 297 -8.85 -24.35 -4.76
N GLY A 298 -9.99 -23.81 -5.16
CA GLY A 298 -11.30 -24.45 -5.09
C GLY A 298 -11.88 -24.60 -3.69
N GLN A 299 -11.38 -23.86 -2.71
CA GLN A 299 -11.82 -23.96 -1.32
C GLN A 299 -12.50 -22.69 -0.86
N THR A 300 -13.39 -22.84 0.12
CA THR A 300 -13.83 -21.73 0.95
C THR A 300 -12.80 -21.54 2.05
N TYR A 301 -12.25 -20.34 2.16
CA TYR A 301 -11.18 -20.01 3.11
C TYR A 301 -11.61 -18.85 4.00
N THR A 302 -11.27 -18.96 5.28
CA THR A 302 -11.44 -17.87 6.26
C THR A 302 -10.07 -17.34 6.63
N MET A 303 -9.81 -16.08 6.25
CA MET A 303 -8.62 -15.36 6.65
C MET A 303 -8.79 -14.84 8.08
N HIS A 304 -7.75 -14.97 8.87
CA HIS A 304 -7.69 -14.41 10.23
C HIS A 304 -6.79 -13.17 10.21
N LEU A 305 -7.41 -12.00 10.08
CA LEU A 305 -6.74 -10.72 9.95
C LEU A 305 -6.56 -10.06 11.31
N GLU A 306 -5.34 -9.87 11.74
CA GLU A 306 -5.03 -9.15 12.97
C GLU A 306 -4.68 -7.70 12.63
N VAL A 307 -5.60 -6.80 12.96
CA VAL A 307 -5.43 -5.36 12.74
C VAL A 307 -4.76 -4.75 13.95
N ARG A 308 -3.58 -4.19 13.74
CA ARG A 308 -2.78 -3.55 14.79
C ARG A 308 -3.19 -2.10 14.92
N SER A 309 -3.77 -1.70 16.05
CA SER A 309 -3.95 -0.30 16.39
C SER A 309 -2.78 0.19 17.24
N ASN A 310 -2.21 1.31 16.85
CA ASN A 310 -1.07 1.90 17.56
C ASN A 310 -1.59 2.77 18.72
N ASP A 311 -1.73 2.18 19.90
CA ASP A 311 -2.24 2.86 21.10
C ASP A 311 -1.29 3.95 21.64
N SER A 312 -0.03 3.96 21.24
CA SER A 312 0.98 4.75 21.93
C SER A 312 1.06 6.22 21.52
N TYR A 313 0.53 6.61 20.36
CA TYR A 313 0.72 7.99 19.88
C TYR A 313 -0.56 8.78 19.60
N TRP A 314 -1.72 8.13 19.48
CA TRP A 314 -2.97 8.78 19.04
C TRP A 314 -4.16 8.43 19.92
N HIS A 315 -4.01 8.60 21.24
CA HIS A 315 -5.10 8.44 22.22
C HIS A 315 -6.39 9.21 21.89
N THR A 316 -6.30 10.16 20.97
CA THR A 316 -7.43 10.97 20.54
C THR A 316 -8.42 10.22 19.67
N TYR A 317 -7.97 9.20 18.89
CA TYR A 317 -8.84 8.50 17.96
C TYR A 317 -9.56 7.31 18.62
N ASP A 318 -8.87 6.53 19.43
CA ASP A 318 -9.48 5.37 20.12
C ASP A 318 -10.59 5.77 21.10
N GLY A 319 -10.57 7.00 21.57
CA GLY A 319 -11.62 7.51 22.44
C GLY A 319 -12.94 7.77 21.74
N TRP A 320 -12.91 8.22 20.49
CA TRP A 320 -14.14 8.48 19.73
C TRP A 320 -14.91 7.20 19.40
N ASP A 321 -14.24 6.07 19.20
CA ASP A 321 -14.85 4.76 18.98
C ASP A 321 -15.76 4.35 20.12
N ARG A 322 -15.41 4.74 21.33
CA ARG A 322 -16.22 4.44 22.52
C ARG A 322 -17.55 5.18 22.54
N LEU A 323 -17.61 6.35 21.90
CA LEU A 323 -18.80 7.18 21.88
C LEU A 323 -19.68 6.96 20.64
N PHE A 324 -19.04 6.72 19.49
CA PHE A 324 -19.75 6.76 18.20
C PHE A 324 -19.63 5.47 17.41
N GLY A 325 -18.76 4.55 17.82
CA GLY A 325 -18.46 3.35 17.07
C GLY A 325 -17.67 3.65 15.79
N PHE A 326 -17.38 2.60 15.03
CA PHE A 326 -16.64 2.67 13.77
C PHE A 326 -17.03 1.50 12.86
N THR A 327 -16.57 1.54 11.61
CA THR A 327 -16.84 0.48 10.65
C THR A 327 -15.53 -0.07 10.11
N TYR A 328 -15.30 -1.36 10.26
CA TYR A 328 -14.30 -2.05 9.48
C TYR A 328 -14.83 -2.37 8.10
N ASN A 329 -14.00 -2.19 7.09
CA ASN A 329 -14.25 -2.57 5.73
C ASN A 329 -13.10 -3.43 5.22
N VAL A 330 -13.40 -4.63 4.74
CA VAL A 330 -12.46 -5.54 4.09
C VAL A 330 -12.73 -5.52 2.60
N GLN A 331 -11.76 -5.04 1.85
CA GLN A 331 -11.78 -5.03 0.38
C GLN A 331 -10.98 -6.24 -0.10
N LEU A 332 -11.64 -7.21 -0.70
CA LEU A 332 -11.01 -8.33 -1.39
C LEU A 332 -11.08 -8.09 -2.88
N CYS A 333 -9.94 -7.99 -3.54
CA CYS A 333 -9.87 -7.83 -4.98
C CYS A 333 -9.35 -9.10 -5.62
N LYS A 334 -10.08 -9.63 -6.59
CA LYS A 334 -9.50 -10.54 -7.57
C LYS A 334 -8.73 -9.69 -8.58
N VAL A 335 -7.48 -10.04 -8.83
CA VAL A 335 -6.58 -9.24 -9.66
C VAL A 335 -5.97 -10.07 -10.79
N THR A 336 -5.62 -9.42 -11.89
CA THR A 336 -4.91 -10.12 -12.97
C THR A 336 -3.47 -10.47 -12.58
N PRO A 337 -2.82 -11.46 -13.26
CA PRO A 337 -1.42 -11.78 -13.01
C PRO A 337 -0.48 -10.58 -13.16
N GLU A 338 -0.80 -9.64 -14.06
CA GLU A 338 -0.04 -8.42 -14.28
C GLU A 338 -0.11 -7.50 -13.06
N TYR A 339 -1.30 -7.33 -12.48
CA TYR A 339 -1.50 -6.53 -11.28
C TYR A 339 -0.74 -7.13 -10.09
N TYR A 340 -0.87 -8.44 -9.90
CA TYR A 340 -0.15 -9.15 -8.84
C TYR A 340 1.38 -8.99 -8.98
N ARG A 341 1.92 -9.18 -10.19
CA ARG A 341 3.36 -9.03 -10.45
C ARG A 341 3.82 -7.60 -10.22
N PHE A 342 3.01 -6.62 -10.60
CA PHE A 342 3.30 -5.20 -10.38
C PHE A 342 3.41 -4.88 -8.90
N LEU A 343 2.38 -5.18 -8.10
CA LEU A 343 2.41 -4.96 -6.65
C LEU A 343 3.56 -5.73 -5.98
N LYS A 344 3.76 -7.00 -6.39
CA LYS A 344 4.89 -7.78 -5.88
C LYS A 344 6.23 -7.10 -6.15
N SER A 345 6.44 -6.57 -7.36
CA SER A 345 7.70 -5.91 -7.72
C SER A 345 7.94 -4.62 -6.93
N ILE A 346 6.87 -3.86 -6.60
CA ILE A 346 6.97 -2.68 -5.74
C ILE A 346 7.32 -3.10 -4.30
N ASN A 347 6.62 -4.10 -3.77
CA ASN A 347 6.87 -4.60 -2.43
C ASN A 347 8.29 -5.15 -2.28
N ASP A 348 8.75 -5.94 -3.26
CA ASP A 348 10.11 -6.48 -3.29
C ASP A 348 11.16 -5.35 -3.38
N ALA A 349 10.90 -4.29 -4.14
CA ALA A 349 11.79 -3.13 -4.23
C ALA A 349 11.85 -2.36 -2.90
N GLN A 350 10.71 -2.09 -2.26
CA GLN A 350 10.65 -1.39 -0.97
C GLN A 350 11.26 -2.20 0.19
N SER A 351 11.26 -3.52 0.08
CA SER A 351 11.79 -4.43 1.11
C SER A 351 13.26 -4.81 0.86
N ASN A 352 13.87 -4.37 -0.26
CA ASN A 352 15.24 -4.75 -0.62
C ASN A 352 16.28 -3.80 0.00
N ARG A 353 16.49 -3.91 1.31
CA ARG A 353 17.50 -3.11 2.03
C ARG A 353 18.93 -3.35 1.58
N TRP A 354 19.22 -4.54 1.06
CA TRP A 354 20.54 -4.84 0.51
C TRP A 354 20.84 -4.03 -0.74
N ALA A 355 19.82 -3.76 -1.56
CA ALA A 355 19.97 -2.85 -2.71
C ALA A 355 20.16 -1.40 -2.26
N ASP A 356 19.45 -0.96 -1.22
CA ASP A 356 19.60 0.38 -0.63
C ASP A 356 21.01 0.57 -0.06
N ALA A 357 21.57 -0.49 0.51
CA ALA A 357 22.96 -0.51 1.00
C ALA A 357 24.01 -0.70 -0.11
N GLY A 358 23.61 -0.83 -1.37
CA GLY A 358 24.48 -1.07 -2.51
C GLY A 358 25.10 -2.48 -2.59
N LEU A 359 24.57 -3.44 -1.83
CA LEU A 359 25.08 -4.80 -1.73
C LEU A 359 24.39 -5.79 -2.66
N MET A 360 23.24 -5.40 -3.23
CA MET A 360 22.47 -6.18 -4.20
C MET A 360 21.98 -5.29 -5.34
N GLN A 361 21.62 -5.91 -6.46
CA GLN A 361 21.02 -5.20 -7.57
C GLN A 361 19.61 -4.76 -7.24
N VAL A 362 19.25 -3.53 -7.65
CA VAL A 362 17.88 -3.00 -7.54
C VAL A 362 16.94 -3.86 -8.40
N THR A 363 15.85 -4.31 -7.81
CA THR A 363 14.82 -5.05 -8.53
C THR A 363 13.99 -4.07 -9.38
N PRO A 364 13.94 -4.24 -10.71
CA PRO A 364 13.13 -3.36 -11.56
C PRO A 364 11.64 -3.59 -11.29
N THR A 365 10.86 -2.51 -11.31
CA THR A 365 9.40 -2.59 -11.25
C THR A 365 8.84 -3.32 -12.48
N TYR A 366 7.89 -4.21 -12.27
CA TYR A 366 7.25 -4.96 -13.35
C TYR A 366 6.50 -4.01 -14.31
N SER A 367 6.60 -4.30 -15.60
CA SER A 367 5.87 -3.59 -16.65
C SER A 367 5.36 -4.59 -17.70
N ASN A 368 4.12 -4.43 -18.16
CA ASN A 368 3.57 -5.13 -19.31
C ASN A 368 3.34 -4.20 -20.53
N VAL A 369 3.80 -2.94 -20.42
CA VAL A 369 3.66 -1.93 -21.47
C VAL A 369 4.74 -2.10 -22.52
N LYS A 370 4.36 -2.45 -23.74
CA LYS A 370 5.26 -2.57 -24.87
C LYS A 370 5.68 -1.18 -25.34
N GLY A 371 6.97 -0.97 -25.57
CA GLY A 371 7.53 0.29 -26.04
C GLY A 371 7.82 1.34 -24.96
N GLY A 372 7.35 1.14 -23.73
CA GLY A 372 7.50 2.08 -22.62
C GLY A 372 7.54 1.40 -21.26
N PHE A 373 7.03 2.09 -20.24
CA PHE A 373 6.98 1.63 -18.86
C PHE A 373 5.56 1.71 -18.31
N GLY A 374 5.34 1.13 -17.12
CA GLY A 374 4.08 1.16 -16.39
C GLY A 374 3.31 -0.14 -16.49
N VAL A 375 2.03 -0.12 -16.15
CA VAL A 375 1.20 -1.31 -16.11
C VAL A 375 -0.24 -1.03 -16.52
N VAL A 376 -0.80 -1.95 -17.31
CA VAL A 376 -2.23 -2.04 -17.59
C VAL A 376 -2.71 -3.36 -17.03
N ALA A 377 -3.49 -3.32 -15.96
CA ALA A 377 -3.80 -4.51 -15.17
C ALA A 377 -5.18 -4.41 -14.53
N GLY A 378 -6.01 -5.41 -14.76
CA GLY A 378 -7.38 -5.43 -14.26
C GLY A 378 -7.51 -5.89 -12.83
N PHE A 379 -8.51 -5.38 -12.15
CA PHE A 379 -8.94 -5.85 -10.85
C PHE A 379 -10.47 -5.81 -10.75
N ASN A 380 -11.01 -6.54 -9.80
CA ASN A 380 -12.41 -6.39 -9.43
C ASN A 380 -12.55 -6.54 -7.93
N VAL A 381 -13.22 -5.57 -7.31
CA VAL A 381 -13.33 -5.45 -5.87
C VAL A 381 -14.65 -5.98 -5.37
N CYS A 382 -14.63 -6.73 -4.29
CA CYS A 382 -15.76 -6.98 -3.43
C CYS A 382 -15.46 -6.45 -2.02
N GLU A 383 -16.43 -5.79 -1.42
CA GLU A 383 -16.29 -5.18 -0.12
C GLU A 383 -17.30 -5.77 0.86
N ALA A 384 -16.82 -6.06 2.06
CA ALA A 384 -17.67 -6.38 3.18
C ALA A 384 -17.40 -5.38 4.32
N SER A 385 -18.47 -4.90 4.94
CA SER A 385 -18.38 -3.92 6.02
C SER A 385 -19.07 -4.45 7.27
N LYS A 386 -18.46 -4.20 8.42
CA LYS A 386 -19.06 -4.50 9.72
C LYS A 386 -18.96 -3.32 10.67
N TYR A 387 -20.10 -2.82 11.09
CA TYR A 387 -20.19 -1.75 12.06
C TYR A 387 -19.95 -2.29 13.46
N ILE A 388 -19.11 -1.64 14.20
CA ILE A 388 -18.85 -1.87 15.62
C ILE A 388 -19.55 -0.77 16.39
N ALA A 389 -20.51 -1.16 17.21
CA ALA A 389 -21.24 -0.24 18.08
C ALA A 389 -20.28 0.45 19.07
N PRO A 390 -20.67 1.62 19.59
CA PRO A 390 -19.92 2.27 20.65
C PRO A 390 -19.62 1.28 21.78
N LEU A 391 -18.37 1.25 22.20
CA LEU A 391 -17.98 0.41 23.35
C LEU A 391 -18.69 0.99 24.57
N PRO A 392 -19.31 0.15 25.43
CA PRO A 392 -19.83 0.63 26.70
C PRO A 392 -18.70 1.35 27.44
N SER A 393 -19.01 2.51 28.04
CA SER A 393 -18.08 3.19 28.92
C SER A 393 -17.50 2.14 29.85
N ALA A 394 -16.19 1.91 29.80
CA ALA A 394 -15.56 0.98 30.73
C ALA A 394 -16.06 1.38 32.12
N PRO A 395 -16.54 0.44 32.96
CA PRO A 395 -16.79 0.77 34.35
C PRO A 395 -15.53 1.48 34.83
N SER A 396 -15.70 2.56 35.55
CA SER A 396 -14.61 3.33 36.13
C SER A 396 -13.80 2.43 37.06
N ASP A 397 -13.05 1.54 36.48
CA ASP A 397 -11.96 0.88 37.15
C ASP A 397 -10.94 1.98 37.45
N ASN A 398 -11.06 2.45 38.71
CA ASN A 398 -10.01 3.15 39.43
C ASN A 398 -8.74 2.29 39.58
N GLN A 399 -8.40 1.55 38.53
CA GLN A 399 -7.08 0.97 38.39
C GLN A 399 -6.27 1.97 37.59
N GLY A 400 -5.57 2.80 38.33
CA GLY A 400 -4.62 3.77 37.89
C GLY A 400 -3.74 3.16 36.80
N GLY A 401 -4.07 3.46 35.56
CA GLY A 401 -3.13 3.40 34.49
C GLY A 401 -2.05 4.40 34.84
N ILE A 402 -0.94 3.91 35.27
CA ILE A 402 0.26 4.70 35.56
C ILE A 402 0.70 5.33 34.23
N TYR A 403 0.17 6.51 33.96
CA TYR A 403 0.84 7.44 33.06
C TYR A 403 1.72 8.34 33.93
N THR A 404 2.86 7.84 34.34
CA THR A 404 3.95 8.68 34.83
C THR A 404 4.78 9.10 33.63
N LYS A 405 4.65 10.42 33.35
CA LYS A 405 5.56 11.39 32.72
C LYS A 405 6.53 10.89 31.66
#